data_c12141e57744e89a1dc0eecfcb301e65
#
_entry.id   c12141e57744e89a1dc0eecfcb301e65
#
_cell.length_a   1.000
_cell.length_b   1.000
_cell.length_c   1.000
_cell.angle_alpha   90.00
_cell.angle_beta   90.00
_cell.angle_gamma   90.00
#
_symmetry.space_group_name_H-M   'P 1'
#
loop_
_entity.id
_entity.type
_entity.pdbx_description
1 polymer ?
#
loop_
_entity_poly.entity_id
_entity_poly.type
_entity_poly.pdbx_seq_one_letter_code
_entity_poly.pdbx_strand_id
1 'polypeptide(L)'
;QTKVFNVGKYRREAAAELATKSPDDGRAESGACNADFFDANNVSAATLREKVAEMALIDMLKWLDGEDEDAESVSTSASNADWSREGQHNSDRIAIFDATNSTAKRRAWILDQCTHPSKRAGKPTGVVFVESICDDIDLLRENYKFKVESSPDYKDMNIDDAMADLMVRVQKYEEQYETITDESQSYIKIFNLSTKLMVNHIYGRMAKLIVPALMAWN
;
A
#
# COMPACT_ATOMS: atom_id res chain seq x y z
N GLN A 1 -10.80 2.04 -13.64
CA GLN A 1 -9.34 1.83 -13.65
C GLN A 1 -8.86 1.41 -12.27
N THR A 2 -7.80 0.57 -12.21
CA THR A 2 -7.19 0.14 -10.94
C THR A 2 -5.68 0.32 -11.00
N LYS A 3 -5.07 0.91 -9.92
CA LYS A 3 -3.61 1.11 -9.82
C LYS A 3 -3.12 0.79 -8.41
N VAL A 4 -1.93 0.18 -8.32
CA VAL A 4 -1.27 -0.16 -7.05
C VAL A 4 -0.16 0.85 -6.76
N PHE A 5 -0.15 1.37 -5.54
CA PHE A 5 0.88 2.26 -5.00
C PHE A 5 1.62 1.51 -3.89
N ASN A 6 2.72 0.86 -4.27
CA ASN A 6 3.51 0.02 -3.35
C ASN A 6 4.58 0.83 -2.64
N VAL A 7 4.38 1.11 -1.36
CA VAL A 7 5.30 1.92 -0.53
C VAL A 7 6.70 1.30 -0.45
N GLY A 8 6.82 -0.03 -0.54
CA GLY A 8 8.12 -0.70 -0.62
C GLY A 8 8.91 -0.34 -1.88
N LYS A 9 8.23 -0.09 -3.01
CA LYS A 9 8.87 0.41 -4.23
C LYS A 9 9.41 1.82 -4.01
N TYR A 10 8.61 2.75 -3.51
CA TYR A 10 9.03 4.11 -3.19
C TYR A 10 10.23 4.13 -2.21
N ARG A 11 10.23 3.24 -1.22
CA ARG A 11 11.36 3.09 -0.30
C ARG A 11 12.65 2.73 -1.03
N ARG A 12 12.62 1.74 -1.92
CA ARG A 12 13.81 1.30 -2.69
C ARG A 12 14.32 2.40 -3.62
N GLU A 13 13.42 3.13 -4.26
CA GLU A 13 13.77 4.28 -5.11
C GLU A 13 14.43 5.40 -4.30
N ALA A 14 13.86 5.75 -3.15
CA ALA A 14 14.47 6.74 -2.26
C ALA A 14 15.84 6.31 -1.71
N ALA A 15 16.02 5.02 -1.42
CA ALA A 15 17.32 4.48 -1.00
C ALA A 15 18.37 4.57 -2.12
N ALA A 16 18.01 4.24 -3.35
CA ALA A 16 18.90 4.35 -4.50
C ALA A 16 19.30 5.81 -4.79
N GLU A 17 18.39 6.77 -4.64
CA GLU A 17 18.69 8.19 -4.78
C GLU A 17 19.68 8.70 -3.71
N LEU A 18 19.53 8.22 -2.47
CA LEU A 18 20.46 8.57 -1.38
C LEU A 18 21.86 8.00 -1.64
N ALA A 19 21.94 6.76 -2.11
CA ALA A 19 23.22 6.12 -2.46
C ALA A 19 23.97 6.87 -3.57
N THR A 20 23.26 7.39 -4.56
CA THR A 20 23.87 8.17 -5.66
C THR A 20 24.39 9.54 -5.21
N LYS A 21 23.80 10.13 -4.16
CA LYS A 21 24.20 11.46 -3.64
C LYS A 21 25.37 11.42 -2.64
N SER A 22 25.70 10.25 -2.08
CA SER A 22 26.78 10.07 -1.10
C SER A 22 27.56 8.76 -1.39
N PRO A 23 28.37 8.73 -2.45
CA PRO A 23 29.08 7.49 -2.84
C PRO A 23 30.20 7.07 -1.88
N ASP A 24 30.59 7.91 -0.93
CA ASP A 24 31.75 7.68 -0.04
C ASP A 24 31.37 7.01 1.30
N ASP A 25 30.09 6.85 1.59
CA ASP A 25 29.61 6.19 2.80
C ASP A 25 29.02 4.81 2.44
N GLY A 26 29.86 3.78 2.39
CA GLY A 26 29.49 2.38 2.07
C GLY A 26 28.41 1.76 2.98
N ARG A 27 27.70 2.60 3.77
CA ARG A 27 26.53 2.30 4.60
C ARG A 27 25.19 2.53 3.90
N ALA A 28 25.16 3.24 2.75
CA ALA A 28 23.90 3.69 2.14
C ALA A 28 23.14 2.56 1.44
N GLU A 29 23.80 1.56 0.88
CA GLU A 29 23.15 0.50 0.11
C GLU A 29 22.44 -0.56 0.96
N SER A 30 22.95 -0.86 2.17
CA SER A 30 22.33 -1.90 3.02
C SER A 30 21.28 -1.37 4.01
N GLY A 31 21.31 -0.07 4.32
CA GLY A 31 20.53 0.49 5.42
C GLY A 31 19.03 0.52 5.21
N ALA A 32 18.55 0.71 3.98
CA ALA A 32 17.11 0.82 3.70
C ALA A 32 16.44 -0.54 3.41
N CYS A 33 17.22 -1.62 3.36
CA CYS A 33 16.76 -2.97 3.03
C CYS A 33 16.96 -3.98 4.17
N ASN A 34 17.62 -3.61 5.26
CA ASN A 34 17.86 -4.51 6.40
C ASN A 34 16.80 -4.36 7.51
N ALA A 35 16.79 -5.30 8.46
CA ALA A 35 15.84 -5.31 9.57
C ALA A 35 15.89 -4.05 10.47
N ASP A 36 17.05 -3.39 10.59
CA ASP A 36 17.19 -2.17 11.41
C ASP A 36 16.43 -0.98 10.86
N PHE A 37 16.21 -0.95 9.54
CA PHE A 37 15.33 0.04 8.93
C PHE A 37 13.90 -0.04 9.44
N PHE A 38 13.45 -1.21 9.88
CA PHE A 38 12.08 -1.45 10.34
C PHE A 38 11.92 -1.30 11.87
N ASP A 39 13.00 -1.00 12.58
CA ASP A 39 12.97 -0.75 14.01
C ASP A 39 12.19 0.55 14.33
N ALA A 40 11.26 0.47 15.28
CA ALA A 40 10.49 1.63 15.74
C ALA A 40 11.37 2.65 16.47
N ASN A 41 12.42 2.19 17.13
CA ASN A 41 13.36 3.02 17.88
C ASN A 41 14.39 3.72 16.98
N ASN A 42 14.53 3.29 15.72
CA ASN A 42 15.36 3.97 14.75
C ASN A 42 14.63 5.20 14.18
N VAL A 43 14.82 6.36 14.83
CA VAL A 43 14.13 7.62 14.51
C VAL A 43 14.36 8.07 13.08
N SER A 44 15.59 7.95 12.57
CA SER A 44 15.91 8.35 11.19
C SER A 44 15.20 7.47 10.17
N ALA A 45 15.20 6.16 10.38
CA ALA A 45 14.48 5.21 9.55
C ALA A 45 12.96 5.40 9.66
N ALA A 46 12.44 5.69 10.85
CA ALA A 46 11.03 5.99 11.06
C ALA A 46 10.60 7.22 10.24
N THR A 47 11.37 8.30 10.29
CA THR A 47 11.12 9.53 9.51
C THR A 47 11.14 9.25 8.00
N LEU A 48 12.09 8.44 7.54
CA LEU A 48 12.16 8.07 6.12
C LEU A 48 10.95 7.22 5.70
N ARG A 49 10.54 6.25 6.54
CA ARG A 49 9.33 5.44 6.28
C ARG A 49 8.06 6.30 6.19
N GLU A 50 7.93 7.32 7.05
CA GLU A 50 6.80 8.25 7.02
C GLU A 50 6.82 9.08 5.72
N LYS A 51 7.96 9.67 5.38
CA LYS A 51 8.13 10.47 4.16
C LYS A 51 7.83 9.67 2.89
N VAL A 52 8.35 8.46 2.79
CA VAL A 52 8.11 7.58 1.62
C VAL A 52 6.64 7.21 1.49
N ALA A 53 5.97 6.92 2.59
CA ALA A 53 4.55 6.63 2.56
C ALA A 53 3.70 7.87 2.23
N GLU A 54 4.12 9.06 2.66
CA GLU A 54 3.48 10.32 2.29
C GLU A 54 3.60 10.58 0.79
N MET A 55 4.78 10.39 0.20
CA MET A 55 4.99 10.51 -1.25
C MET A 55 4.07 9.58 -2.02
N ALA A 56 4.04 8.29 -1.63
CA ALA A 56 3.17 7.30 -2.28
C ALA A 56 1.67 7.66 -2.15
N LEU A 57 1.26 8.21 -1.00
CA LEU A 57 -0.11 8.65 -0.77
C LEU A 57 -0.47 9.87 -1.62
N ILE A 58 0.42 10.84 -1.72
CA ILE A 58 0.23 12.03 -2.57
C ILE A 58 0.04 11.62 -4.04
N ASP A 59 0.91 10.75 -4.55
CA ASP A 59 0.82 10.27 -5.92
C ASP A 59 -0.47 9.48 -6.17
N MET A 60 -0.87 8.67 -5.19
CA MET A 60 -2.15 7.97 -5.22
C MET A 60 -3.34 8.93 -5.31
N LEU A 61 -3.34 9.98 -4.50
CA LEU A 61 -4.43 10.96 -4.49
C LEU A 61 -4.47 11.76 -5.80
N LYS A 62 -3.34 12.18 -6.34
CA LYS A 62 -3.25 12.83 -7.66
C LYS A 62 -3.82 11.92 -8.74
N TRP A 63 -3.43 10.65 -8.74
CA TRP A 63 -3.96 9.69 -9.71
C TRP A 63 -5.47 9.52 -9.58
N LEU A 64 -6.00 9.38 -8.36
CA LEU A 64 -7.44 9.31 -8.12
C LEU A 64 -8.18 10.55 -8.64
N ASP A 65 -7.53 11.71 -8.55
CA ASP A 65 -8.10 12.98 -8.99
C ASP A 65 -7.98 13.24 -10.51
N GLY A 66 -7.28 12.35 -11.22
CA GLY A 66 -7.06 12.51 -12.66
C GLY A 66 -5.95 13.48 -13.01
N GLU A 67 -5.04 13.77 -12.08
CA GLU A 67 -3.92 14.69 -12.23
C GLU A 67 -2.64 13.97 -12.71
N ASP A 68 -2.73 12.82 -13.34
CA ASP A 68 -1.58 12.08 -13.86
C ASP A 68 -1.07 12.73 -15.13
N GLU A 69 0.25 12.90 -15.23
CA GLU A 69 0.95 13.38 -16.42
C GLU A 69 0.82 12.41 -17.62
N ASP A 70 0.38 11.16 -17.38
CA ASP A 70 0.16 10.13 -18.41
C ASP A 70 -1.17 10.30 -19.19
N ALA A 71 -1.89 11.41 -19.00
CA ALA A 71 -3.03 11.77 -19.84
C ALA A 71 -2.57 12.40 -21.18
N GLU A 72 -1.32 12.13 -21.61
CA GLU A 72 -0.89 12.47 -22.97
C GLU A 72 -1.65 11.63 -23.99
N SER A 73 -2.57 12.35 -24.63
CA SER A 73 -2.93 12.20 -26.03
C SER A 73 -3.47 10.85 -26.51
N VAL A 74 -4.77 10.71 -26.48
CA VAL A 74 -5.45 10.36 -27.70
C VAL A 74 -6.40 11.51 -28.09
N SER A 75 -5.85 12.66 -28.47
CA SER A 75 -6.54 13.63 -29.29
C SER A 75 -6.40 13.22 -30.74
N THR A 76 -7.10 12.19 -31.16
CA THR A 76 -7.41 12.03 -32.57
C THR A 76 -8.48 13.04 -32.93
N SER A 77 -8.05 14.03 -33.70
CA SER A 77 -8.87 14.93 -34.46
C SER A 77 -10.05 14.20 -35.13
N ALA A 78 -11.27 14.48 -34.71
CA ALA A 78 -12.45 14.33 -35.51
C ALA A 78 -13.43 15.42 -35.16
N SER A 79 -13.49 16.41 -36.04
CA SER A 79 -14.57 17.36 -36.18
C SER A 79 -15.91 16.63 -36.25
N ASN A 80 -16.83 16.87 -35.33
CA ASN A 80 -18.24 17.19 -35.63
C ASN A 80 -18.97 17.42 -34.29
N ALA A 81 -19.69 18.53 -34.28
CA ALA A 81 -20.55 18.96 -33.20
C ALA A 81 -21.66 17.94 -32.94
N ASP A 82 -21.71 17.41 -31.71
CA ASP A 82 -22.97 16.88 -31.18
C ASP A 82 -23.16 17.33 -29.73
N TRP A 83 -24.31 17.94 -29.50
CA TRP A 83 -24.72 18.67 -28.31
C TRP A 83 -25.33 17.71 -27.26
N SER A 84 -24.71 16.60 -26.96
CA SER A 84 -25.17 15.64 -25.96
C SER A 84 -24.03 15.07 -25.08
N ARG A 85 -23.16 15.97 -24.56
CA ARG A 85 -22.19 15.61 -23.52
C ARG A 85 -22.64 16.04 -22.14
N GLU A 86 -23.84 15.64 -21.73
CA GLU A 86 -24.13 15.41 -20.34
C GLU A 86 -23.58 14.03 -19.96
N GLY A 87 -22.57 14.01 -19.06
CA GLY A 87 -22.04 12.76 -18.49
C GLY A 87 -20.69 12.34 -19.05
N GLN A 88 -19.65 13.15 -18.86
CA GLN A 88 -18.31 12.61 -18.82
C GLN A 88 -18.28 11.62 -17.65
N HIS A 89 -18.45 10.34 -17.95
CA HIS A 89 -18.22 9.23 -17.02
C HIS A 89 -16.80 9.35 -16.53
N ASN A 90 -16.63 10.01 -15.39
CA ASN A 90 -15.41 9.92 -14.63
C ASN A 90 -15.27 8.43 -14.30
N SER A 91 -14.41 7.73 -15.04
CA SER A 91 -14.23 6.29 -14.87
C SER A 91 -13.85 6.05 -13.42
N ASP A 92 -14.66 5.29 -12.68
CA ASP A 92 -14.36 4.97 -11.28
C ASP A 92 -12.91 4.48 -11.16
N ARG A 93 -12.10 5.18 -10.39
CA ARG A 93 -10.72 4.83 -10.13
C ARG A 93 -10.63 4.13 -8.79
N ILE A 94 -9.90 3.03 -8.74
CA ILE A 94 -9.63 2.26 -7.53
C ILE A 94 -8.13 2.23 -7.32
N ALA A 95 -7.66 2.83 -6.24
CA ALA A 95 -6.26 2.78 -5.83
C ALA A 95 -6.06 1.73 -4.73
N ILE A 96 -4.98 0.98 -4.82
CA ILE A 96 -4.53 0.07 -3.78
C ILE A 96 -3.27 0.67 -3.16
N PHE A 97 -3.35 1.12 -1.91
CA PHE A 97 -2.21 1.60 -1.13
C PHE A 97 -1.57 0.42 -0.40
N ASP A 98 -0.55 -0.15 -1.02
CA ASP A 98 0.13 -1.36 -0.54
C ASP A 98 1.27 -0.99 0.42
N ALA A 99 0.99 -1.13 1.71
CA ALA A 99 1.92 -0.92 2.81
C ALA A 99 1.48 -1.75 4.03
N THR A 100 2.34 -1.90 5.02
CA THR A 100 2.01 -2.64 6.25
C THR A 100 0.88 -1.99 7.05
N ASN A 101 0.82 -0.65 7.13
CA ASN A 101 -0.22 0.13 7.83
C ASN A 101 -0.58 -0.44 9.23
N SER A 102 0.43 -0.94 9.95
CA SER A 102 0.29 -1.79 11.13
C SER A 102 -0.31 -1.07 12.35
N THR A 103 -0.20 0.26 12.46
CA THR A 103 -0.67 1.01 13.62
C THR A 103 -1.97 1.76 13.36
N ALA A 104 -2.79 1.91 14.40
CA ALA A 104 -4.02 2.69 14.35
C ALA A 104 -3.75 4.16 13.98
N LYS A 105 -2.65 4.73 14.51
CA LYS A 105 -2.19 6.09 14.17
C LYS A 105 -1.95 6.25 12.67
N ARG A 106 -1.28 5.28 12.02
CA ARG A 106 -1.01 5.32 10.58
C ARG A 106 -2.31 5.22 9.77
N ARG A 107 -3.21 4.33 10.15
CA ARG A 107 -4.52 4.18 9.47
C ARG A 107 -5.38 5.43 9.63
N ALA A 108 -5.42 6.03 10.82
CA ALA A 108 -6.12 7.28 11.06
C ALA A 108 -5.58 8.43 10.20
N TRP A 109 -4.24 8.53 10.06
CA TRP A 109 -3.62 9.53 9.19
C TRP A 109 -4.00 9.30 7.71
N ILE A 110 -3.96 8.07 7.20
CA ILE A 110 -4.39 7.76 5.82
C ILE A 110 -5.85 8.15 5.62
N LEU A 111 -6.72 7.76 6.54
CA LEU A 111 -8.14 8.08 6.47
C LEU A 111 -8.37 9.60 6.40
N ASP A 112 -7.70 10.35 7.26
CA ASP A 112 -7.78 11.81 7.30
C ASP A 112 -7.29 12.46 5.98
N GLN A 113 -6.17 11.99 5.42
CA GLN A 113 -5.70 12.51 4.12
C GLN A 113 -6.68 12.21 2.97
N CYS A 114 -7.34 11.05 3.01
CA CYS A 114 -8.24 10.61 1.94
C CYS A 114 -9.66 11.19 2.05
N THR A 115 -10.14 11.51 3.25
CA THR A 115 -11.56 11.82 3.48
C THR A 115 -11.84 13.21 4.05
N HIS A 116 -10.85 13.87 4.68
CA HIS A 116 -11.08 15.15 5.33
C HIS A 116 -11.51 16.25 4.32
N PRO A 117 -12.62 16.95 4.58
CA PRO A 117 -13.18 17.91 3.61
C PRO A 117 -12.21 19.00 3.16
N SER A 118 -11.35 19.52 4.07
CA SER A 118 -10.37 20.56 3.72
C SER A 118 -9.23 20.05 2.84
N LYS A 119 -8.94 18.74 2.86
CA LYS A 119 -7.87 18.09 2.08
C LYS A 119 -8.38 17.54 0.76
N ARG A 120 -9.67 17.20 0.71
CA ARG A 120 -10.31 16.56 -0.45
C ARG A 120 -11.44 17.37 -1.04
N ALA A 121 -11.38 18.70 -0.94
CA ALA A 121 -12.44 19.64 -1.33
C ALA A 121 -13.18 19.23 -2.62
N GLY A 122 -14.43 18.76 -2.48
CA GLY A 122 -15.28 18.36 -3.60
C GLY A 122 -14.91 17.03 -4.29
N LYS A 123 -13.91 16.29 -3.80
CA LYS A 123 -13.45 15.01 -4.37
C LYS A 123 -13.66 13.87 -3.34
N PRO A 124 -14.87 13.36 -3.16
CA PRO A 124 -15.14 12.32 -2.15
C PRO A 124 -14.36 11.04 -2.47
N THR A 125 -13.61 10.54 -1.49
CA THR A 125 -12.82 9.31 -1.61
C THR A 125 -13.27 8.33 -0.53
N GLY A 126 -13.74 7.15 -0.92
CA GLY A 126 -14.03 6.06 -0.01
C GLY A 126 -12.75 5.31 0.35
N VAL A 127 -12.58 4.95 1.62
CA VAL A 127 -11.45 4.16 2.10
C VAL A 127 -11.95 2.84 2.67
N VAL A 128 -11.35 1.75 2.26
CA VAL A 128 -11.58 0.41 2.82
C VAL A 128 -10.24 -0.15 3.24
N PHE A 129 -10.08 -0.48 4.51
CA PHE A 129 -8.92 -1.19 5.00
C PHE A 129 -9.07 -2.69 4.76
N VAL A 130 -8.01 -3.33 4.26
CA VAL A 130 -7.95 -4.78 4.13
C VAL A 130 -6.88 -5.28 5.08
N GLU A 131 -7.30 -6.08 6.07
CA GLU A 131 -6.43 -6.67 7.08
C GLU A 131 -6.29 -8.16 6.82
N SER A 132 -5.08 -8.61 6.48
CA SER A 132 -4.77 -10.03 6.31
C SER A 132 -4.23 -10.60 7.61
N ILE A 133 -4.90 -11.59 8.16
CA ILE A 133 -4.57 -12.25 9.41
C ILE A 133 -4.27 -13.71 9.10
N CYS A 134 -3.10 -14.19 9.49
CA CYS A 134 -2.70 -15.58 9.32
C CYS A 134 -2.16 -16.12 10.64
N ASP A 135 -2.78 -17.16 11.16
CA ASP A 135 -2.37 -17.92 12.35
C ASP A 135 -2.04 -19.39 12.02
N ASP A 136 -2.22 -19.79 10.77
CA ASP A 136 -1.82 -21.11 10.26
C ASP A 136 -0.30 -21.12 10.02
N ILE A 137 0.40 -21.96 10.79
CA ILE A 137 1.87 -22.03 10.81
C ILE A 137 2.42 -22.53 9.46
N ASP A 138 1.73 -23.44 8.80
CA ASP A 138 2.20 -24.00 7.53
C ASP A 138 2.04 -22.96 6.41
N LEU A 139 0.92 -22.25 6.35
CA LEU A 139 0.72 -21.12 5.45
C LEU A 139 1.75 -20.00 5.69
N LEU A 140 2.02 -19.65 6.95
CA LEU A 140 3.03 -18.65 7.28
C LEU A 140 4.41 -19.05 6.76
N ARG A 141 4.80 -20.32 6.96
CA ARG A 141 6.09 -20.83 6.49
C ARG A 141 6.23 -20.77 4.97
N GLU A 142 5.18 -21.14 4.24
CA GLU A 142 5.13 -21.03 2.78
C GLU A 142 5.22 -19.56 2.31
N ASN A 143 4.47 -18.68 2.95
CA ASN A 143 4.49 -17.25 2.64
C ASN A 143 5.87 -16.62 2.88
N TYR A 144 6.55 -16.97 3.96
CA TYR A 144 7.89 -16.48 4.25
C TYR A 144 8.90 -16.98 3.21
N LYS A 145 8.84 -18.25 2.84
CA LYS A 145 9.68 -18.83 1.78
C LYS A 145 9.46 -18.09 0.45
N PHE A 146 8.20 -17.95 0.03
CA PHE A 146 7.85 -17.22 -1.17
C PHE A 146 8.34 -15.76 -1.12
N LYS A 147 8.21 -15.10 0.04
CA LYS A 147 8.68 -13.72 0.23
C LYS A 147 10.18 -13.57 0.08
N VAL A 148 10.96 -14.49 0.63
CA VAL A 148 12.42 -14.50 0.48
C VAL A 148 12.83 -14.74 -0.97
N GLU A 149 12.18 -15.68 -1.66
CA GLU A 149 12.49 -16.02 -3.06
C GLU A 149 12.08 -14.93 -4.06
N SER A 150 11.00 -14.20 -3.79
CA SER A 150 10.40 -13.26 -4.77
C SER A 150 10.71 -11.79 -4.52
N SER A 151 11.13 -11.43 -3.30
CA SER A 151 11.34 -10.02 -2.95
C SER A 151 12.66 -9.47 -3.50
N PRO A 152 12.62 -8.29 -4.15
CA PRO A 152 13.84 -7.60 -4.57
C PRO A 152 14.82 -7.28 -3.42
N ASP A 153 14.31 -7.19 -2.18
CA ASP A 153 15.13 -6.90 -1.00
C ASP A 153 16.13 -8.02 -0.68
N TYR A 154 15.90 -9.25 -1.17
CA TYR A 154 16.69 -10.45 -0.86
C TYR A 154 17.44 -11.04 -2.05
N LYS A 155 17.38 -10.35 -3.21
CA LYS A 155 17.89 -10.88 -4.49
C LYS A 155 19.36 -11.34 -4.44
N ASP A 156 20.20 -10.63 -3.67
CA ASP A 156 21.64 -10.88 -3.60
C ASP A 156 22.08 -11.53 -2.26
N MET A 157 21.10 -12.01 -1.48
CA MET A 157 21.32 -12.69 -0.20
C MET A 157 21.18 -14.21 -0.35
N ASN A 158 21.93 -14.97 0.46
CA ASN A 158 21.62 -16.39 0.58
C ASN A 158 20.29 -16.60 1.32
N ILE A 159 19.64 -17.75 1.10
CA ILE A 159 18.29 -18.03 1.61
C ILE A 159 18.24 -18.00 3.15
N ASP A 160 19.26 -18.51 3.83
CA ASP A 160 19.26 -18.60 5.29
C ASP A 160 19.36 -17.20 5.92
N ASP A 161 20.26 -16.35 5.40
CA ASP A 161 20.42 -14.96 5.87
C ASP A 161 19.16 -14.13 5.54
N ALA A 162 18.60 -14.31 4.36
CA ALA A 162 17.36 -13.64 3.96
C ALA A 162 16.17 -14.03 4.85
N MET A 163 16.09 -15.31 5.20
CA MET A 163 15.05 -15.80 6.12
C MET A 163 15.26 -15.23 7.53
N ALA A 164 16.50 -15.20 8.03
CA ALA A 164 16.82 -14.63 9.33
C ALA A 164 16.45 -13.13 9.39
N ASP A 165 16.81 -12.35 8.37
CA ASP A 165 16.42 -10.93 8.27
C ASP A 165 14.90 -10.76 8.22
N LEU A 166 14.20 -11.57 7.41
CA LEU A 166 12.74 -11.53 7.33
C LEU A 166 12.10 -11.80 8.70
N MET A 167 12.58 -12.80 9.44
CA MET A 167 12.01 -13.12 10.75
C MET A 167 12.20 -11.99 11.76
N VAL A 168 13.34 -11.30 11.73
CA VAL A 168 13.56 -10.11 12.56
C VAL A 168 12.60 -8.97 12.17
N ARG A 169 12.34 -8.76 10.87
CA ARG A 169 11.35 -7.78 10.41
C ARG A 169 9.94 -8.13 10.86
N VAL A 170 9.55 -9.41 10.76
CA VAL A 170 8.24 -9.89 11.21
C VAL A 170 8.06 -9.58 12.69
N GLN A 171 9.03 -9.94 13.53
CA GLN A 171 8.98 -9.64 14.96
C GLN A 171 8.82 -8.15 15.25
N LYS A 172 9.59 -7.27 14.57
CA LYS A 172 9.50 -5.80 14.75
C LYS A 172 8.12 -5.26 14.32
N TYR A 173 7.48 -5.87 13.34
CA TYR A 173 6.13 -5.49 12.96
C TYR A 173 5.08 -6.01 13.93
N GLU A 174 5.21 -7.23 14.43
CA GLU A 174 4.31 -7.81 15.44
C GLU A 174 4.28 -6.99 16.73
N GLU A 175 5.42 -6.47 17.17
CA GLU A 175 5.54 -5.59 18.34
C GLU A 175 4.74 -4.28 18.22
N GLN A 176 4.49 -3.81 17.00
CA GLN A 176 3.78 -2.56 16.70
C GLN A 176 2.38 -2.79 16.12
N TYR A 177 2.04 -4.04 15.84
CA TYR A 177 0.80 -4.34 15.14
C TYR A 177 -0.42 -4.13 16.02
N GLU A 178 -1.36 -3.35 15.51
CA GLU A 178 -2.67 -3.10 16.11
C GLU A 178 -3.76 -3.53 15.15
N THR A 179 -4.51 -4.58 15.49
CA THR A 179 -5.65 -5.02 14.69
C THR A 179 -6.73 -3.92 14.62
N ILE A 180 -7.50 -3.92 13.55
CA ILE A 180 -8.60 -2.95 13.39
C ILE A 180 -9.73 -3.33 14.34
N THR A 181 -10.06 -2.43 15.27
CA THR A 181 -11.14 -2.61 16.25
C THR A 181 -12.22 -1.54 16.16
N ASP A 182 -11.96 -0.46 15.41
CA ASP A 182 -12.90 0.64 15.26
C ASP A 182 -14.02 0.25 14.29
N GLU A 183 -15.19 -0.04 14.85
CA GLU A 183 -16.37 -0.44 14.09
C GLU A 183 -16.97 0.69 13.22
N SER A 184 -16.52 1.94 13.40
CA SER A 184 -16.93 3.05 12.53
C SER A 184 -16.23 3.04 11.17
N GLN A 185 -15.12 2.32 11.04
CA GLN A 185 -14.33 2.24 9.81
C GLN A 185 -14.86 1.17 8.86
N SER A 186 -14.66 1.39 7.57
CA SER A 186 -14.90 0.37 6.54
C SER A 186 -13.68 -0.54 6.42
N TYR A 187 -13.86 -1.83 6.70
CA TYR A 187 -12.76 -2.80 6.59
C TYR A 187 -13.23 -4.21 6.19
N ILE A 188 -12.27 -4.96 5.67
CA ILE A 188 -12.39 -6.39 5.39
C ILE A 188 -11.22 -7.08 6.10
N LYS A 189 -11.52 -8.06 6.97
CA LYS A 189 -10.50 -8.96 7.53
C LYS A 189 -10.53 -10.29 6.81
N ILE A 190 -9.37 -10.73 6.35
CA ILE A 190 -9.16 -11.99 5.64
C ILE A 190 -8.34 -12.89 6.56
N PHE A 191 -8.88 -14.06 6.89
CA PHE A 191 -8.21 -15.03 7.75
C PHE A 191 -7.69 -16.20 6.92
N ASN A 192 -6.43 -16.55 7.10
CA ASN A 192 -5.79 -17.74 6.50
C ASN A 192 -6.13 -17.87 5.00
N LEU A 193 -5.77 -16.85 4.22
CA LEU A 193 -5.98 -16.75 2.76
C LEU A 193 -7.45 -16.79 2.28
N SER A 194 -8.44 -16.72 3.06
CA SER A 194 -9.86 -16.71 2.72
C SER A 194 -10.70 -17.80 3.41
N THR A 195 -10.15 -18.53 4.37
CA THR A 195 -10.96 -19.47 5.15
C THR A 195 -12.11 -18.80 5.87
N LYS A 196 -11.95 -17.51 6.20
CA LYS A 196 -12.99 -16.66 6.81
C LYS A 196 -12.80 -15.22 6.38
N LEU A 197 -13.89 -14.56 6.01
CA LEU A 197 -13.95 -13.12 5.80
C LEU A 197 -14.82 -12.45 6.85
N MET A 198 -14.35 -11.33 7.37
CA MET A 198 -15.16 -10.42 8.19
C MET A 198 -15.24 -9.09 7.45
N VAL A 199 -16.45 -8.60 7.22
CA VAL A 199 -16.74 -7.38 6.46
C VAL A 199 -17.48 -6.40 7.35
N ASN A 200 -16.98 -5.17 7.45
CA ASN A 200 -17.58 -4.10 8.23
C ASN A 200 -17.78 -2.84 7.40
N HIS A 201 -18.97 -2.26 7.43
CA HIS A 201 -19.35 -1.01 6.76
C HIS A 201 -18.94 -0.92 5.27
N ILE A 202 -19.03 -2.04 4.54
CA ILE A 202 -18.79 -2.08 3.10
C ILE A 202 -20.14 -2.06 2.39
N TYR A 203 -20.42 -0.98 1.65
CA TYR A 203 -21.69 -0.75 1.00
C TYR A 203 -21.56 -0.49 -0.51
N GLY A 204 -22.69 -0.57 -1.19
CA GLY A 204 -22.82 -0.15 -2.58
C GLY A 204 -22.01 -1.00 -3.55
N ARG A 205 -21.36 -0.33 -4.49
CA ARG A 205 -20.62 -0.97 -5.59
C ARG A 205 -19.39 -1.74 -5.11
N MET A 206 -18.71 -1.22 -4.10
CA MET A 206 -17.52 -1.88 -3.50
C MET A 206 -17.87 -3.24 -2.91
N ALA A 207 -18.98 -3.34 -2.18
CA ALA A 207 -19.46 -4.61 -1.65
C ALA A 207 -19.73 -5.65 -2.75
N LYS A 208 -20.26 -5.20 -3.89
CA LYS A 208 -20.60 -6.08 -5.01
C LYS A 208 -19.42 -6.55 -5.83
N LEU A 209 -18.30 -5.83 -5.82
CA LEU A 209 -17.12 -6.13 -6.61
C LEU A 209 -16.00 -6.79 -5.78
N ILE A 210 -15.65 -6.20 -4.65
CA ILE A 210 -14.48 -6.63 -3.87
C ILE A 210 -14.78 -7.89 -3.06
N VAL A 211 -15.90 -7.93 -2.34
CA VAL A 211 -16.21 -9.07 -1.46
C VAL A 211 -16.34 -10.37 -2.25
N PRO A 212 -17.09 -10.46 -3.36
CA PRO A 212 -17.13 -11.68 -4.16
C PRO A 212 -15.79 -12.04 -4.78
N ALA A 213 -14.98 -11.07 -5.22
CA ALA A 213 -13.66 -11.33 -5.75
C ALA A 213 -12.72 -11.95 -4.71
N LEU A 214 -12.74 -11.45 -3.48
CA LEU A 214 -11.98 -12.02 -2.37
C LEU A 214 -12.47 -13.41 -1.96
N MET A 215 -13.78 -13.67 -2.05
CA MET A 215 -14.36 -14.99 -1.77
C MET A 215 -14.07 -16.03 -2.86
N ALA A 216 -13.88 -15.58 -4.11
CA ALA A 216 -13.59 -16.45 -5.24
C ALA A 216 -12.08 -16.77 -5.38
N TRP A 217 -11.24 -16.16 -4.57
CA TRP A 217 -9.80 -16.36 -4.58
C TRP A 217 -9.43 -17.55 -3.66
N ASN A 218 -9.73 -18.75 -4.12
CA ASN A 218 -9.32 -20.01 -3.49
C ASN A 218 -8.56 -20.84 -4.49
#